data_f7e56cfe0368433d7ff934f6d822786c
#
_entry.id   f7e56cfe0368433d7ff934f6d822786c
#
_cell.length_a   1.000
_cell.length_b   1.000
_cell.length_c   1.000
_cell.angle_alpha   90.00
_cell.angle_beta   90.00
_cell.angle_gamma   90.00
#
_symmetry.space_group_name_H-M   'P 1'
#
loop_
_entity.id
_entity.type
_entity.pdbx_description
1 polymer ?
#
loop_
_entity_poly.entity_id
_entity_poly.type
_entity_poly.pdbx_seq_one_letter_code
_entity_poly.pdbx_strand_id
1 'polypeptide(L)'
;MGVAITSTGISREGDTFSIVEHSGRAARRSLERAGVAPEQVGVLINAGIFRDSNTVEPAVSALIQKEAGIGLDYRFGDPRSFSFDLMNGATGVLNAVQVAQSILETAGSGHVLIVSGDTHPSLARSAADDEFPYATAGAALLLEHTDEPVGFGRVHTVAGSGSPAVQSYVDVTMMGTAGRGLMTVEREPGFEDRLLEIAAEAGRRALDADEIDPVATVLIASTPTPKFPQLLAETLGIGAVRTPDLSAGDPHTASLPLAYHRAVEEDSLIGFDTVLFVAAGAGPSAAAAVYRLPVAAGAAA
;
A
#
# COMPACT_ATOMS: atom_id res chain seq x y z
N MET A 1 -7.05 -17.87 -13.29
CA MET A 1 -7.02 -17.83 -11.84
C MET A 1 -6.27 -16.58 -11.42
N GLY A 2 -6.85 -15.73 -10.61
CA GLY A 2 -6.29 -14.47 -10.18
C GLY A 2 -6.59 -14.19 -8.71
N VAL A 3 -6.06 -13.08 -8.22
CA VAL A 3 -6.37 -12.55 -6.88
C VAL A 3 -6.99 -11.18 -7.06
N ALA A 4 -8.24 -11.05 -6.67
CA ALA A 4 -9.01 -9.83 -6.82
C ALA A 4 -9.11 -9.04 -5.52
N ILE A 5 -9.28 -7.72 -5.66
CA ILE A 5 -9.63 -6.84 -4.54
C ILE A 5 -11.15 -6.93 -4.34
N THR A 6 -11.57 -7.56 -3.26
CA THR A 6 -12.99 -7.69 -2.87
C THR A 6 -13.52 -6.36 -2.34
N SER A 7 -12.71 -5.69 -1.54
CA SER A 7 -13.07 -4.39 -0.96
C SER A 7 -11.85 -3.61 -0.50
N THR A 8 -12.09 -2.35 -0.19
CA THR A 8 -11.10 -1.43 0.38
C THR A 8 -11.67 -0.71 1.59
N GLY A 9 -10.80 -0.32 2.51
CA GLY A 9 -11.15 0.55 3.64
C GLY A 9 -10.07 1.59 3.88
N ILE A 10 -10.45 2.75 4.36
CA ILE A 10 -9.52 3.86 4.66
C ILE A 10 -9.82 4.51 6.00
N SER A 11 -8.81 5.13 6.60
CA SER A 11 -8.95 5.98 7.79
C SER A 11 -7.93 7.12 7.76
N ARG A 12 -8.43 8.35 7.83
CA ARG A 12 -7.64 9.60 7.79
C ARG A 12 -8.16 10.65 8.76
N GLU A 13 -8.96 10.25 9.73
CA GLU A 13 -9.55 11.14 10.73
C GLU A 13 -8.46 11.74 11.62
N GLY A 14 -8.57 13.04 11.91
CA GLY A 14 -7.59 13.77 12.72
C GLY A 14 -7.76 13.61 14.24
N ASP A 15 -8.49 12.59 14.70
CA ASP A 15 -8.77 12.33 16.11
C ASP A 15 -7.70 11.47 16.79
N THR A 16 -6.85 10.84 16.01
CA THR A 16 -5.72 10.02 16.49
C THR A 16 -4.51 10.14 15.57
N PHE A 17 -3.33 9.89 16.11
CA PHE A 17 -2.08 9.69 15.34
C PHE A 17 -1.62 8.24 15.39
N SER A 18 -2.40 7.36 16.02
CA SER A 18 -2.06 5.94 16.11
C SER A 18 -2.29 5.23 14.79
N ILE A 19 -1.22 4.67 14.23
CA ILE A 19 -1.33 3.89 13.00
C ILE A 19 -2.01 2.55 13.25
N VAL A 20 -1.93 2.02 14.46
CA VAL A 20 -2.67 0.82 14.87
C VAL A 20 -4.18 1.08 14.79
N GLU A 21 -4.65 2.22 15.32
CA GLU A 21 -6.05 2.61 15.26
C GLU A 21 -6.50 2.89 13.81
N HIS A 22 -5.73 3.66 13.04
CA HIS A 22 -6.05 3.95 11.64
C HIS A 22 -6.12 2.68 10.79
N SER A 23 -5.13 1.79 10.90
CA SER A 23 -5.11 0.53 10.15
C SER A 23 -6.23 -0.41 10.62
N GLY A 24 -6.52 -0.47 11.92
CA GLY A 24 -7.64 -1.24 12.47
C GLY A 24 -9.01 -0.73 11.98
N ARG A 25 -9.21 0.58 11.93
CA ARG A 25 -10.42 1.21 11.36
C ARG A 25 -10.55 0.91 9.87
N ALA A 26 -9.46 1.04 9.11
CA ALA A 26 -9.45 0.72 7.69
C ALA A 26 -9.78 -0.76 7.45
N ALA A 27 -9.22 -1.66 8.25
CA ALA A 27 -9.53 -3.09 8.22
C ALA A 27 -11.01 -3.36 8.44
N ARG A 28 -11.60 -2.85 9.53
CA ARG A 28 -13.03 -3.01 9.83
C ARG A 28 -13.93 -2.48 8.70
N ARG A 29 -13.65 -1.29 8.19
CA ARG A 29 -14.41 -0.68 7.07
C ARG A 29 -14.35 -1.52 5.81
N SER A 30 -13.19 -2.11 5.53
CA SER A 30 -13.06 -3.02 4.38
C SER A 30 -13.90 -4.27 4.57
N LEU A 31 -13.86 -4.91 5.74
CA LEU A 31 -14.67 -6.10 6.06
C LEU A 31 -16.17 -5.79 6.03
N GLU A 32 -16.60 -4.69 6.64
CA GLU A 32 -18.00 -4.24 6.63
C GLU A 32 -18.51 -4.00 5.20
N ARG A 33 -17.72 -3.35 4.36
CA ARG A 33 -18.07 -3.08 2.96
C ARG A 33 -18.21 -4.37 2.14
N ALA A 34 -17.37 -5.37 2.40
CA ALA A 34 -17.44 -6.67 1.74
C ALA A 34 -18.54 -7.59 2.32
N GLY A 35 -19.09 -7.28 3.49
CA GLY A 35 -19.95 -8.19 4.22
C GLY A 35 -19.22 -9.45 4.71
N VAL A 36 -17.90 -9.36 4.91
CA VAL A 36 -17.04 -10.46 5.35
C VAL A 36 -16.85 -10.38 6.87
N ALA A 37 -17.11 -11.48 7.55
CA ALA A 37 -16.89 -11.56 8.99
C ALA A 37 -15.39 -11.64 9.32
N PRO A 38 -14.93 -11.05 10.45
CA PRO A 38 -13.52 -11.09 10.84
C PRO A 38 -12.91 -12.48 10.90
N GLU A 39 -13.70 -13.50 11.22
CA GLU A 39 -13.29 -14.91 11.31
C GLU A 39 -12.99 -15.54 9.94
N GLN A 40 -13.44 -14.92 8.86
CA GLN A 40 -13.19 -15.37 7.48
C GLN A 40 -11.85 -14.87 6.94
N VAL A 41 -11.17 -13.98 7.67
CA VAL A 41 -9.82 -13.51 7.33
C VAL A 41 -8.80 -14.52 7.84
N GLY A 42 -8.17 -15.26 6.94
CA GLY A 42 -7.14 -16.23 7.30
C GLY A 42 -5.80 -15.58 7.64
N VAL A 43 -5.44 -14.50 6.92
CA VAL A 43 -4.15 -13.82 7.10
C VAL A 43 -4.32 -12.31 7.06
N LEU A 44 -3.68 -11.61 8.00
CA LEU A 44 -3.48 -10.16 7.96
C LEU A 44 -2.00 -9.85 7.73
N ILE A 45 -1.71 -9.06 6.69
CA ILE A 45 -0.36 -8.60 6.37
C ILE A 45 -0.28 -7.09 6.58
N ASN A 46 0.58 -6.64 7.48
CA ASN A 46 0.85 -5.21 7.64
C ASN A 46 2.07 -4.80 6.81
N ALA A 47 1.88 -3.85 5.89
CA ALA A 47 2.93 -3.28 5.05
C ALA A 47 3.38 -1.89 5.51
N GLY A 48 2.83 -1.35 6.60
CA GLY A 48 3.19 -0.04 7.16
C GLY A 48 4.59 0.00 7.75
N ILE A 49 5.26 1.14 7.66
CA ILE A 49 6.65 1.33 8.08
C ILE A 49 6.76 2.20 9.34
N PHE A 50 6.19 3.41 9.31
CA PHE A 50 6.31 4.37 10.40
C PHE A 50 5.26 4.12 11.47
N ARG A 51 5.71 3.90 12.70
CA ARG A 51 4.92 3.35 13.80
C ARG A 51 4.72 4.38 14.91
N ASP A 52 3.71 4.13 15.72
CA ASP A 52 3.45 4.89 16.93
C ASP A 52 4.69 4.88 17.83
N SER A 53 5.22 6.07 18.13
CA SER A 53 6.39 6.22 19.02
C SER A 53 7.61 5.40 18.64
N ASN A 54 7.80 5.04 17.37
CA ASN A 54 8.89 4.19 16.88
C ASN A 54 9.00 2.83 17.63
N THR A 55 7.87 2.30 18.08
CA THR A 55 7.83 1.02 18.80
C THR A 55 8.12 -0.14 17.86
N VAL A 56 9.01 -1.04 18.22
CA VAL A 56 9.38 -2.23 17.42
C VAL A 56 8.72 -3.51 17.90
N GLU A 57 8.30 -3.55 19.16
CA GLU A 57 7.64 -4.70 19.79
C GLU A 57 6.39 -4.26 20.55
N PRO A 58 5.31 -5.06 20.51
CA PRO A 58 5.10 -6.27 19.72
C PRO A 58 4.97 -5.97 18.22
N ALA A 59 4.87 -7.02 17.36
CA ALA A 59 4.60 -6.87 15.92
C ALA A 59 3.36 -6.01 15.69
N VAL A 60 3.46 -5.01 14.80
CA VAL A 60 2.35 -4.06 14.57
C VAL A 60 1.14 -4.76 13.96
N SER A 61 1.37 -5.75 13.10
CA SER A 61 0.32 -6.60 12.55
C SER A 61 -0.54 -7.26 13.64
N ALA A 62 0.06 -7.75 14.73
CA ALA A 62 -0.67 -8.35 15.84
C ALA A 62 -1.51 -7.31 16.62
N LEU A 63 -1.01 -6.09 16.76
CA LEU A 63 -1.77 -4.99 17.35
C LEU A 63 -2.96 -4.58 16.48
N ILE A 64 -2.74 -4.49 15.16
CA ILE A 64 -3.80 -4.17 14.20
C ILE A 64 -4.83 -5.31 14.14
N GLN A 65 -4.38 -6.57 14.14
CA GLN A 65 -5.26 -7.74 14.18
C GLN A 65 -6.20 -7.67 15.41
N LYS A 66 -5.65 -7.35 16.57
CA LYS A 66 -6.41 -7.15 17.80
C LYS A 66 -7.38 -5.98 17.69
N GLU A 67 -6.93 -4.83 17.19
CA GLU A 67 -7.75 -3.62 17.01
C GLU A 67 -8.89 -3.85 16.01
N ALA A 68 -8.66 -4.62 14.95
CA ALA A 68 -9.66 -4.98 13.96
C ALA A 68 -10.62 -6.09 14.43
N GLY A 69 -10.32 -6.79 15.52
CA GLY A 69 -11.14 -7.88 16.04
C GLY A 69 -11.00 -9.18 15.26
N ILE A 70 -9.91 -9.39 14.51
CA ILE A 70 -9.74 -10.53 13.61
C ILE A 70 -9.17 -11.73 14.37
N GLY A 71 -9.89 -12.88 14.33
CA GLY A 71 -9.37 -14.16 14.82
C GLY A 71 -8.93 -14.17 16.28
N LEU A 72 -9.63 -13.46 17.17
CA LEU A 72 -9.25 -13.34 18.58
C LEU A 72 -9.59 -14.56 19.42
N ASP A 73 -10.46 -15.43 18.95
CA ASP A 73 -10.84 -16.66 19.67
C ASP A 73 -10.00 -17.85 19.20
N TYR A 74 -8.88 -18.07 19.87
CA TYR A 74 -7.96 -19.17 19.56
C TYR A 74 -8.50 -20.56 19.92
N ARG A 75 -9.64 -20.66 20.63
CA ARG A 75 -10.17 -21.94 21.12
C ARG A 75 -11.05 -22.63 20.11
N PHE A 76 -11.73 -21.89 19.25
CA PHE A 76 -12.81 -22.40 18.40
C PHE A 76 -12.64 -22.10 16.90
N GLY A 77 -11.61 -21.36 16.50
CA GLY A 77 -11.37 -21.01 15.10
C GLY A 77 -10.58 -22.08 14.34
N ASP A 78 -11.10 -22.53 13.19
CA ASP A 78 -10.36 -23.33 12.21
C ASP A 78 -10.85 -22.95 10.80
N PRO A 79 -10.00 -22.39 9.93
CA PRO A 79 -8.60 -22.08 10.16
C PRO A 79 -8.41 -20.89 11.10
N ARG A 80 -7.28 -20.89 11.82
CA ARG A 80 -6.90 -19.79 12.72
C ARG A 80 -6.29 -18.65 11.92
N SER A 81 -6.73 -17.44 12.19
CA SER A 81 -6.09 -16.24 11.64
C SER A 81 -4.71 -16.04 12.22
N PHE A 82 -3.76 -15.62 11.40
CA PHE A 82 -2.47 -15.13 11.86
C PHE A 82 -2.10 -13.82 11.14
N SER A 83 -1.12 -13.11 11.70
CA SER A 83 -0.66 -11.85 11.12
C SER A 83 0.86 -11.75 11.15
N PHE A 84 1.41 -10.97 10.23
CA PHE A 84 2.83 -10.64 10.20
C PHE A 84 3.08 -9.28 9.53
N ASP A 85 4.22 -8.67 9.88
CA ASP A 85 4.70 -7.44 9.27
C ASP A 85 5.56 -7.77 8.04
N LEU A 86 5.29 -7.10 6.91
CA LEU A 86 6.09 -7.14 5.69
C LEU A 86 6.54 -5.72 5.36
N MET A 87 7.74 -5.36 5.80
CA MET A 87 8.25 -4.01 5.71
C MET A 87 9.23 -3.86 4.54
N ASN A 88 8.81 -3.10 3.51
CA ASN A 88 9.69 -2.77 2.37
C ASN A 88 9.37 -1.37 1.79
N GLY A 89 9.25 -0.36 2.66
CA GLY A 89 8.91 1.00 2.23
C GLY A 89 7.63 1.04 1.39
N ALA A 90 7.54 1.98 0.47
CA ALA A 90 6.38 2.12 -0.41
C ALA A 90 6.08 0.87 -1.25
N THR A 91 7.07 0.01 -1.53
CA THR A 91 6.89 -1.24 -2.31
C THR A 91 6.24 -2.36 -1.50
N GLY A 92 6.18 -2.23 -0.17
CA GLY A 92 5.68 -3.25 0.75
C GLY A 92 4.28 -3.75 0.42
N VAL A 93 3.37 -2.88 -0.02
CA VAL A 93 2.01 -3.28 -0.41
C VAL A 93 2.01 -4.24 -1.60
N LEU A 94 2.80 -3.98 -2.64
CA LEU A 94 2.89 -4.89 -3.79
C LEU A 94 3.62 -6.19 -3.45
N ASN A 95 4.61 -6.14 -2.56
CA ASN A 95 5.21 -7.37 -2.02
C ASN A 95 4.18 -8.17 -1.19
N ALA A 96 3.32 -7.51 -0.42
CA ALA A 96 2.23 -8.16 0.30
C ALA A 96 1.21 -8.78 -0.66
N VAL A 97 0.90 -8.13 -1.79
CA VAL A 97 0.07 -8.72 -2.86
C VAL A 97 0.72 -10.01 -3.40
N GLN A 98 2.02 -10.01 -3.69
CA GLN A 98 2.73 -11.20 -4.16
C GLN A 98 2.65 -12.36 -3.17
N VAL A 99 2.81 -12.07 -1.87
CA VAL A 99 2.66 -13.08 -0.81
C VAL A 99 1.22 -13.54 -0.69
N ALA A 100 0.24 -12.62 -0.76
CA ALA A 100 -1.17 -12.94 -0.71
C ALA A 100 -1.60 -13.86 -1.87
N GLN A 101 -1.08 -13.64 -3.09
CA GLN A 101 -1.30 -14.52 -4.25
C GLN A 101 -0.89 -15.96 -3.91
N SER A 102 0.33 -16.14 -3.39
CA SER A 102 0.82 -17.48 -3.02
C SER A 102 0.00 -18.14 -1.91
N ILE A 103 -0.46 -17.37 -0.93
CA ILE A 103 -1.30 -17.87 0.17
C ILE A 103 -2.67 -18.30 -0.35
N LEU A 104 -3.33 -17.45 -1.14
CA LEU A 104 -4.67 -17.70 -1.67
C LEU A 104 -4.71 -18.86 -2.66
N GLU A 105 -3.62 -19.08 -3.40
CA GLU A 105 -3.49 -20.22 -4.31
C GLU A 105 -3.31 -21.56 -3.57
N THR A 106 -2.70 -21.56 -2.38
CA THR A 106 -2.22 -22.80 -1.74
C THR A 106 -2.92 -23.16 -0.45
N ALA A 107 -3.39 -22.20 0.33
CA ALA A 107 -3.72 -22.44 1.74
C ALA A 107 -5.22 -22.62 2.03
N GLY A 108 -6.13 -22.52 1.04
CA GLY A 108 -7.57 -22.58 1.29
C GLY A 108 -8.08 -21.48 2.23
N SER A 109 -7.29 -20.41 2.43
CA SER A 109 -7.73 -19.21 3.14
C SER A 109 -8.78 -18.49 2.32
N GLY A 110 -9.94 -18.16 2.91
CA GLY A 110 -10.99 -17.45 2.19
C GLY A 110 -10.55 -16.06 1.78
N HIS A 111 -9.87 -15.32 2.70
CA HIS A 111 -9.44 -13.95 2.45
C HIS A 111 -8.07 -13.67 3.05
N VAL A 112 -7.31 -12.79 2.38
CA VAL A 112 -6.11 -12.14 2.91
C VAL A 112 -6.38 -10.64 3.01
N LEU A 113 -6.14 -10.07 4.18
CA LEU A 113 -6.28 -8.64 4.41
C LEU A 113 -4.90 -7.99 4.46
N ILE A 114 -4.59 -7.12 3.50
CA ILE A 114 -3.41 -6.28 3.54
C ILE A 114 -3.81 -4.96 4.17
N VAL A 115 -3.11 -4.56 5.23
CA VAL A 115 -3.20 -3.22 5.81
C VAL A 115 -1.91 -2.47 5.55
N SER A 116 -2.02 -1.19 5.31
CA SER A 116 -0.89 -0.29 5.14
C SER A 116 -1.21 1.05 5.76
N GLY A 117 -0.20 1.69 6.26
CA GLY A 117 -0.38 3.00 6.84
C GLY A 117 0.84 3.41 7.62
N ASP A 118 0.97 4.70 7.74
CA ASP A 118 2.09 5.33 8.42
C ASP A 118 1.58 6.49 9.27
N THR A 119 2.25 6.76 10.36
CA THR A 119 2.17 8.04 11.05
C THR A 119 3.42 8.85 10.74
N HIS A 120 3.34 10.17 10.85
CA HIS A 120 4.55 10.97 10.63
C HIS A 120 5.67 10.49 11.56
N PRO A 121 6.85 10.11 11.02
CA PRO A 121 7.88 9.44 11.81
C PRO A 121 8.50 10.31 12.89
N SER A 122 8.33 11.62 12.78
CA SER A 122 8.81 12.58 13.76
C SER A 122 7.69 13.56 14.08
N LEU A 123 6.96 13.27 15.14
CA LEU A 123 5.81 14.06 15.60
C LEU A 123 6.10 15.55 15.87
N ALA A 124 7.36 16.01 15.79
CA ALA A 124 7.66 17.32 16.33
C ALA A 124 8.54 18.25 15.50
N ARG A 125 9.49 17.81 14.71
CA ARG A 125 10.46 18.75 14.12
C ARG A 125 10.44 18.84 12.59
N SER A 126 10.38 17.75 11.89
CA SER A 126 10.49 17.76 10.44
C SER A 126 9.19 18.12 9.72
N ALA A 127 8.05 17.97 10.36
CA ALA A 127 6.77 18.31 9.75
C ALA A 127 6.59 19.81 9.49
N ALA A 128 7.22 20.67 10.30
CA ALA A 128 7.15 22.12 10.14
C ALA A 128 8.04 22.66 9.02
N ASP A 129 9.09 21.90 8.69
CA ASP A 129 10.14 22.32 7.73
C ASP A 129 10.04 21.56 6.40
N ASP A 130 9.19 20.52 6.30
CA ASP A 130 9.00 19.73 5.08
C ASP A 130 7.75 20.24 4.35
N GLU A 131 7.93 20.71 3.12
CA GLU A 131 6.83 21.17 2.25
C GLU A 131 5.87 20.01 1.88
N PHE A 132 6.35 18.77 1.92
CA PHE A 132 5.56 17.58 1.62
C PHE A 132 5.89 16.44 2.60
N PRO A 133 5.38 16.52 3.85
CA PRO A 133 5.67 15.55 4.89
C PRO A 133 4.94 14.23 4.65
N TYR A 134 5.33 13.17 5.39
CA TYR A 134 4.52 11.97 5.46
C TYR A 134 3.20 12.25 6.19
N ALA A 135 2.09 11.84 5.57
CA ALA A 135 0.75 11.99 6.14
C ALA A 135 0.39 10.79 7.03
N THR A 136 -0.35 11.04 8.10
CA THR A 136 -0.94 9.96 8.90
C THR A 136 -2.19 9.43 8.20
N ALA A 137 -2.17 8.16 7.82
CA ALA A 137 -3.28 7.49 7.15
C ALA A 137 -3.18 5.97 7.31
N GLY A 138 -4.33 5.30 7.38
CA GLY A 138 -4.45 3.86 7.29
C GLY A 138 -5.31 3.44 6.10
N ALA A 139 -4.94 2.35 5.44
CA ALA A 139 -5.67 1.77 4.34
C ALA A 139 -5.67 0.25 4.40
N ALA A 140 -6.66 -0.38 3.78
CA ALA A 140 -6.80 -1.82 3.71
C ALA A 140 -7.27 -2.26 2.32
N LEU A 141 -6.73 -3.40 1.87
CA LEU A 141 -7.17 -4.16 0.71
C LEU A 141 -7.58 -5.56 1.19
N LEU A 142 -8.82 -5.93 1.00
CA LEU A 142 -9.29 -7.29 1.20
C LEU A 142 -9.18 -8.05 -0.12
N LEU A 143 -8.44 -9.14 -0.10
CA LEU A 143 -8.14 -9.94 -1.28
C LEU A 143 -8.76 -11.33 -1.18
N GLU A 144 -9.24 -11.84 -2.31
CA GLU A 144 -9.73 -13.21 -2.45
C GLU A 144 -9.22 -13.84 -3.75
N HIS A 145 -9.26 -15.16 -3.80
CA HIS A 145 -9.02 -15.92 -5.02
C HIS A 145 -10.23 -15.80 -5.95
N THR A 146 -9.97 -15.69 -7.27
CA THR A 146 -11.02 -15.68 -8.29
C THR A 146 -10.63 -16.54 -9.49
N ASP A 147 -11.62 -17.22 -10.05
CA ASP A 147 -11.49 -17.95 -11.32
C ASP A 147 -11.77 -17.05 -12.53
N GLU A 148 -12.26 -15.84 -12.30
CA GLU A 148 -12.50 -14.86 -13.36
C GLU A 148 -11.19 -14.25 -13.88
N PRO A 149 -11.16 -13.73 -15.12
CA PRO A 149 -9.97 -13.10 -15.70
C PRO A 149 -9.74 -11.67 -15.18
N VAL A 150 -9.91 -11.46 -13.88
CA VAL A 150 -9.74 -10.19 -13.16
C VAL A 150 -8.66 -10.34 -12.08
N GLY A 151 -8.21 -9.21 -11.53
CA GLY A 151 -7.30 -9.21 -10.41
C GLY A 151 -5.85 -8.95 -10.78
N PHE A 152 -4.98 -9.16 -9.81
CA PHE A 152 -3.55 -8.89 -9.95
C PHE A 152 -2.85 -9.91 -10.85
N GLY A 153 -2.09 -9.40 -11.81
CA GLY A 153 -1.04 -10.13 -12.50
C GLY A 153 0.22 -10.30 -11.65
N ARG A 154 1.29 -10.70 -12.29
CA ARG A 154 2.60 -10.88 -11.62
C ARG A 154 3.14 -9.54 -11.12
N VAL A 155 3.72 -9.54 -9.91
CA VAL A 155 4.48 -8.41 -9.40
C VAL A 155 5.90 -8.42 -9.97
N HIS A 156 6.30 -7.33 -10.61
CA HIS A 156 7.64 -7.11 -11.16
C HIS A 156 8.41 -6.16 -10.25
N THR A 157 9.62 -6.54 -9.87
CA THR A 157 10.47 -5.74 -8.98
C THR A 157 11.75 -5.30 -9.68
N VAL A 158 12.20 -4.10 -9.37
CA VAL A 158 13.46 -3.53 -9.83
C VAL A 158 14.20 -2.96 -8.62
N ALA A 159 15.47 -3.33 -8.48
CA ALA A 159 16.36 -2.72 -7.50
C ALA A 159 17.30 -1.73 -8.20
N GLY A 160 17.39 -0.53 -7.69
CA GLY A 160 18.38 0.45 -8.12
C GLY A 160 19.75 0.16 -7.50
N SER A 161 20.75 0.87 -7.96
CA SER A 161 22.12 0.82 -7.44
C SER A 161 22.47 2.08 -6.65
N GLY A 162 23.51 2.02 -5.84
CA GLY A 162 24.05 3.16 -5.06
C GLY A 162 23.45 3.29 -3.66
N SER A 163 23.63 4.48 -3.07
CA SER A 163 23.10 4.81 -1.75
C SER A 163 21.57 4.88 -1.73
N PRO A 164 20.93 4.72 -0.56
CA PRO A 164 19.49 4.94 -0.42
C PRO A 164 19.09 6.35 -0.87
N ALA A 165 18.01 6.45 -1.64
CA ALA A 165 17.47 7.74 -2.07
C ALA A 165 16.85 8.53 -0.91
N VAL A 166 16.32 7.82 0.08
CA VAL A 166 15.80 8.36 1.34
C VAL A 166 16.32 7.51 2.49
N GLN A 167 16.76 8.12 3.55
CA GLN A 167 17.20 7.45 4.77
C GLN A 167 16.30 7.88 5.94
N SER A 168 15.93 6.92 6.78
CA SER A 168 15.18 7.20 8.01
C SER A 168 15.87 6.51 9.17
N TYR A 169 16.25 7.26 10.21
CA TYR A 169 16.96 6.72 11.36
C TYR A 169 16.60 7.45 12.67
N VAL A 170 16.82 6.77 13.78
CA VAL A 170 16.72 7.35 15.12
C VAL A 170 18.13 7.48 15.67
N ASP A 171 18.53 8.69 16.07
CA ASP A 171 19.81 8.90 16.75
C ASP A 171 19.75 8.30 18.16
N VAL A 172 20.38 7.16 18.33
CA VAL A 172 20.40 6.43 19.61
C VAL A 172 21.18 7.17 20.71
N THR A 173 22.06 8.11 20.37
CA THR A 173 22.81 8.92 21.34
C THR A 173 21.89 9.87 22.11
N MET A 174 20.75 10.21 21.55
CA MET A 174 19.74 11.10 22.15
C MET A 174 18.65 10.35 22.92
N MET A 175 18.61 9.02 22.85
CA MET A 175 17.51 8.22 23.42
C MET A 175 17.41 8.26 24.94
N GLY A 176 18.48 8.59 25.67
CA GLY A 176 18.48 8.62 27.13
C GLY A 176 17.92 9.89 27.76
N THR A 177 17.83 10.99 27.03
CA THR A 177 17.51 12.31 27.58
C THR A 177 16.11 12.83 27.19
N ALA A 178 15.55 12.38 26.08
CA ALA A 178 14.28 12.86 25.52
C ALA A 178 13.27 11.72 25.32
N GLY A 179 13.46 10.57 25.90
CA GLY A 179 12.67 9.39 25.62
C GLY A 179 13.06 8.75 24.29
N ARG A 180 12.11 8.13 23.60
CA ARG A 180 12.33 7.58 22.27
C ARG A 180 12.57 8.74 21.30
N GLY A 181 13.79 8.83 20.78
CA GLY A 181 14.21 9.92 19.93
C GLY A 181 13.32 10.08 18.68
N LEU A 182 13.26 11.30 18.21
CA LEU A 182 12.59 11.61 16.96
C LEU A 182 13.32 10.92 15.81
N MET A 183 12.56 10.40 14.85
CA MET A 183 13.13 9.87 13.62
C MET A 183 13.53 11.02 12.70
N THR A 184 14.74 10.95 12.17
CA THR A 184 15.22 11.85 11.12
C THR A 184 14.97 11.20 9.76
N VAL A 185 14.45 11.96 8.81
CA VAL A 185 14.29 11.56 7.42
C VAL A 185 15.13 12.47 6.55
N GLU A 186 16.06 11.89 5.81
CA GLU A 186 16.94 12.60 4.88
C GLU A 186 16.69 12.12 3.45
N ARG A 187 16.52 13.06 2.53
CA ARG A 187 16.35 12.78 1.10
C ARG A 187 17.58 13.27 0.34
N GLU A 188 18.15 12.41 -0.50
CA GLU A 188 19.26 12.81 -1.36
C GLU A 188 18.81 13.79 -2.45
N PRO A 189 19.64 14.77 -2.83
CA PRO A 189 19.38 15.58 -4.01
C PRO A 189 19.17 14.70 -5.25
N GLY A 190 18.10 14.96 -6.03
CA GLY A 190 17.77 14.15 -7.21
C GLY A 190 17.17 12.77 -6.90
N PHE A 191 16.72 12.51 -5.67
CA PHE A 191 16.09 11.24 -5.29
C PHE A 191 14.88 10.90 -6.18
N GLU A 192 14.14 11.91 -6.61
CA GLU A 192 12.97 11.74 -7.47
C GLU A 192 13.34 11.13 -8.82
N ASP A 193 14.38 11.62 -9.48
CA ASP A 193 14.83 11.11 -10.79
C ASP A 193 15.25 9.65 -10.70
N ARG A 194 15.96 9.27 -9.62
CA ARG A 194 16.38 7.88 -9.38
C ARG A 194 15.18 6.96 -9.14
N LEU A 195 14.18 7.42 -8.39
CA LEU A 195 12.96 6.67 -8.18
C LEU A 195 12.14 6.55 -9.46
N LEU A 196 12.08 7.62 -10.27
CA LEU A 196 11.38 7.63 -11.55
C LEU A 196 11.97 6.62 -12.54
N GLU A 197 13.29 6.54 -12.64
CA GLU A 197 13.98 5.59 -13.53
C GLU A 197 13.58 4.14 -13.22
N ILE A 198 13.71 3.71 -11.95
CA ILE A 198 13.41 2.33 -11.56
C ILE A 198 11.90 2.03 -11.56
N ALA A 199 11.06 3.01 -11.26
CA ALA A 199 9.61 2.88 -11.32
C ALA A 199 9.14 2.69 -12.77
N ALA A 200 9.70 3.47 -13.70
CA ALA A 200 9.41 3.32 -15.12
C ALA A 200 9.86 1.96 -15.66
N GLU A 201 11.02 1.47 -15.24
CA GLU A 201 11.50 0.14 -15.61
C GLU A 201 10.56 -0.96 -15.07
N ALA A 202 10.14 -0.88 -13.79
CA ALA A 202 9.21 -1.84 -13.22
C ALA A 202 7.86 -1.80 -13.95
N GLY A 203 7.35 -0.59 -14.24
CA GLY A 203 6.11 -0.38 -14.98
C GLY A 203 6.14 -0.98 -16.38
N ARG A 204 7.23 -0.72 -17.15
CA ARG A 204 7.40 -1.32 -18.49
C ARG A 204 7.39 -2.84 -18.43
N ARG A 205 8.14 -3.44 -17.49
CA ARG A 205 8.16 -4.91 -17.33
C ARG A 205 6.78 -5.49 -17.06
N ALA A 206 5.96 -4.79 -16.28
CA ALA A 206 4.60 -5.24 -15.99
C ALA A 206 3.68 -5.11 -17.21
N LEU A 207 3.75 -3.99 -17.95
CA LEU A 207 2.97 -3.78 -19.17
C LEU A 207 3.36 -4.78 -20.27
N ASP A 208 4.66 -4.96 -20.52
CA ASP A 208 5.18 -5.84 -21.57
C ASP A 208 4.86 -7.31 -21.30
N ALA A 209 4.97 -7.76 -20.03
CA ALA A 209 4.74 -9.14 -19.66
C ALA A 209 3.27 -9.59 -19.84
N ASP A 210 2.35 -8.68 -19.67
CA ASP A 210 0.90 -8.91 -19.79
C ASP A 210 0.32 -8.39 -21.11
N GLU A 211 1.16 -7.83 -22.02
CA GLU A 211 0.77 -7.25 -23.31
C GLU A 211 -0.31 -6.17 -23.17
N ILE A 212 -0.16 -5.29 -22.19
CA ILE A 212 -1.15 -4.28 -21.81
C ILE A 212 -1.02 -3.01 -22.66
N ASP A 213 -2.15 -2.53 -23.19
CA ASP A 213 -2.23 -1.23 -23.86
C ASP A 213 -2.20 -0.07 -22.84
N PRO A 214 -1.18 0.82 -22.87
CA PRO A 214 -1.12 1.98 -22.00
C PRO A 214 -2.33 2.93 -22.14
N VAL A 215 -2.99 2.96 -23.31
CA VAL A 215 -4.12 3.84 -23.55
C VAL A 215 -5.37 3.40 -22.77
N ALA A 216 -5.57 2.09 -22.62
CA ALA A 216 -6.67 1.51 -21.84
C ALA A 216 -6.33 1.32 -20.34
N THR A 217 -5.23 1.93 -19.89
CA THR A 217 -4.69 1.74 -18.55
C THR A 217 -4.75 3.02 -17.71
N VAL A 218 -5.09 2.87 -16.42
CA VAL A 218 -4.96 3.91 -15.40
C VAL A 218 -3.72 3.65 -14.57
N LEU A 219 -2.88 4.66 -14.36
CA LEU A 219 -1.77 4.58 -13.41
C LEU A 219 -2.22 4.95 -12.00
N ILE A 220 -1.88 4.11 -11.03
CA ILE A 220 -1.89 4.41 -9.60
C ILE A 220 -0.47 4.19 -9.08
N ALA A 221 0.18 5.25 -8.63
CA ALA A 221 1.57 5.20 -8.18
C ALA A 221 1.75 5.73 -6.76
N SER A 222 2.86 5.33 -6.12
CA SER A 222 3.33 5.97 -4.89
C SER A 222 3.60 7.46 -5.13
N THR A 223 3.57 8.25 -4.06
CA THR A 223 3.59 9.72 -4.13
C THR A 223 4.77 10.32 -3.35
N PRO A 224 6.04 9.94 -3.64
CA PRO A 224 7.21 10.50 -2.96
C PRO A 224 7.33 12.02 -3.15
N THR A 225 6.75 12.54 -4.24
CA THR A 225 6.45 13.96 -4.46
C THR A 225 5.08 14.11 -5.13
N PRO A 226 4.43 15.27 -5.04
CA PRO A 226 3.10 15.47 -5.65
C PRO A 226 3.05 15.26 -7.17
N LYS A 227 4.15 15.49 -7.89
CA LYS A 227 4.24 15.38 -9.37
C LYS A 227 4.73 14.00 -9.83
N PHE A 228 5.28 13.19 -8.96
CA PHE A 228 5.86 11.90 -9.34
C PHE A 228 4.90 11.00 -10.14
N PRO A 229 3.61 10.81 -9.76
CA PRO A 229 2.69 9.98 -10.54
C PRO A 229 2.48 10.48 -11.96
N GLN A 230 2.42 11.80 -12.15
CA GLN A 230 2.24 12.39 -13.47
C GLN A 230 3.49 12.22 -14.35
N LEU A 231 4.69 12.47 -13.80
CA LEU A 231 5.96 12.25 -14.51
C LEU A 231 6.14 10.78 -14.91
N LEU A 232 5.73 9.86 -14.04
CA LEU A 232 5.79 8.44 -14.33
C LEU A 232 4.81 8.05 -15.45
N ALA A 233 3.59 8.58 -15.43
CA ALA A 233 2.60 8.35 -16.48
C ALA A 233 3.09 8.83 -17.84
N GLU A 234 3.64 10.05 -17.92
CA GLU A 234 4.25 10.60 -19.14
C GLU A 234 5.38 9.68 -19.65
N THR A 235 6.22 9.17 -18.75
CA THR A 235 7.35 8.27 -19.09
C THR A 235 6.87 6.91 -19.61
N LEU A 236 5.69 6.44 -19.16
CA LEU A 236 5.10 5.18 -19.56
C LEU A 236 4.10 5.31 -20.73
N GLY A 237 3.78 6.53 -21.17
CA GLY A 237 2.78 6.78 -22.20
C GLY A 237 1.33 6.55 -21.75
N ILE A 238 1.06 6.61 -20.43
CA ILE A 238 -0.26 6.44 -19.84
C ILE A 238 -0.93 7.80 -19.68
N GLY A 239 -2.13 7.96 -20.27
CA GLY A 239 -2.86 9.23 -20.23
C GLY A 239 -3.68 9.48 -18.96
N ALA A 240 -3.97 8.45 -18.18
CA ALA A 240 -4.85 8.52 -17.01
C ALA A 240 -4.10 8.21 -15.72
N VAL A 241 -4.18 9.10 -14.74
CA VAL A 241 -3.56 8.95 -13.42
C VAL A 241 -4.62 9.11 -12.34
N ARG A 242 -4.54 8.29 -11.29
CA ARG A 242 -5.35 8.46 -10.07
C ARG A 242 -4.41 8.55 -8.87
N THR A 243 -4.66 9.54 -8.03
CA THR A 243 -3.85 9.82 -6.84
C THR A 243 -4.75 9.89 -5.60
N PRO A 244 -4.21 9.60 -4.41
CA PRO A 244 -4.92 9.92 -3.18
C PRO A 244 -5.06 11.44 -3.03
N ASP A 245 -5.83 11.87 -2.05
CA ASP A 245 -5.76 13.27 -1.60
C ASP A 245 -4.41 13.50 -0.90
N LEU A 246 -3.62 14.44 -1.41
CA LEU A 246 -2.28 14.79 -0.97
C LEU A 246 -2.23 16.07 -0.09
N SER A 247 -3.37 16.58 0.31
CA SER A 247 -3.46 17.83 1.07
C SER A 247 -2.72 17.78 2.43
N ALA A 248 -2.58 16.60 3.00
CA ALA A 248 -1.84 16.36 4.24
C ALA A 248 -0.41 15.85 4.05
N GLY A 249 0.05 15.70 2.80
CA GLY A 249 1.37 15.16 2.46
C GLY A 249 1.32 13.78 1.79
N ASP A 250 2.46 13.06 1.82
CA ASP A 250 2.62 11.72 1.25
C ASP A 250 2.05 10.65 2.18
N PRO A 251 0.97 9.93 1.79
CA PRO A 251 0.47 8.80 2.57
C PRO A 251 1.36 7.55 2.51
N HIS A 252 2.50 7.61 1.86
CA HIS A 252 3.59 6.64 1.79
C HIS A 252 3.10 5.21 1.47
N THR A 253 3.12 4.27 2.44
CA THR A 253 2.67 2.89 2.18
C THR A 253 1.17 2.80 1.89
N ALA A 254 0.37 3.77 2.32
CA ALA A 254 -1.06 3.81 2.04
C ALA A 254 -1.41 4.45 0.68
N SER A 255 -0.45 5.02 -0.07
CA SER A 255 -0.72 5.74 -1.33
C SER A 255 -1.52 4.92 -2.34
N LEU A 256 -1.10 3.68 -2.63
CA LEU A 256 -1.76 2.84 -3.63
C LEU A 256 -3.19 2.46 -3.21
N PRO A 257 -3.42 1.91 -1.99
CA PRO A 257 -4.78 1.58 -1.56
C PRO A 257 -5.71 2.78 -1.44
N LEU A 258 -5.22 3.93 -0.97
CA LEU A 258 -6.00 5.17 -0.88
C LEU A 258 -6.41 5.68 -2.27
N ALA A 259 -5.48 5.69 -3.23
CA ALA A 259 -5.77 6.12 -4.59
C ALA A 259 -6.78 5.19 -5.28
N TYR A 260 -6.62 3.87 -5.11
CA TYR A 260 -7.55 2.90 -5.65
C TYR A 260 -8.94 3.01 -5.02
N HIS A 261 -9.00 3.12 -3.69
CA HIS A 261 -10.27 3.35 -2.97
C HIS A 261 -11.00 4.57 -3.52
N ARG A 262 -10.30 5.70 -3.61
CA ARG A 262 -10.85 6.94 -4.15
C ARG A 262 -11.34 6.78 -5.59
N ALA A 263 -10.55 6.12 -6.42
CA ALA A 263 -10.89 5.91 -7.82
C ALA A 263 -12.15 5.05 -8.00
N VAL A 264 -12.37 4.07 -7.12
CA VAL A 264 -13.60 3.26 -7.07
C VAL A 264 -14.78 4.10 -6.60
N GLU A 265 -14.65 4.88 -5.52
CA GLU A 265 -15.74 5.72 -4.99
C GLU A 265 -16.18 6.83 -5.97
N GLU A 266 -15.25 7.32 -6.77
CA GLU A 266 -15.51 8.37 -7.78
C GLU A 266 -15.91 7.80 -9.15
N ASP A 267 -16.11 6.49 -9.30
CA ASP A 267 -16.38 5.79 -10.57
C ASP A 267 -15.35 6.12 -11.67
N SER A 268 -14.15 6.55 -11.27
CA SER A 268 -13.16 7.11 -12.20
C SER A 268 -12.28 6.03 -12.88
N LEU A 269 -12.60 4.76 -12.66
CA LEU A 269 -12.03 3.60 -13.36
C LEU A 269 -12.92 3.11 -14.50
N ILE A 270 -14.14 3.63 -14.64
CA ILE A 270 -15.07 3.24 -15.71
C ILE A 270 -14.46 3.61 -17.07
N GLY A 271 -14.48 2.66 -18.00
CA GLY A 271 -13.93 2.81 -19.34
C GLY A 271 -12.46 2.44 -19.49
N PHE A 272 -11.84 1.93 -18.43
CA PHE A 272 -10.51 1.34 -18.47
C PHE A 272 -10.58 -0.17 -18.24
N ASP A 273 -9.63 -0.90 -18.83
CA ASP A 273 -9.55 -2.35 -18.69
C ASP A 273 -8.62 -2.75 -17.56
N THR A 274 -7.63 -1.89 -17.25
CA THR A 274 -6.57 -2.19 -16.31
C THR A 274 -6.16 -0.99 -15.44
N VAL A 275 -5.68 -1.31 -14.25
CA VAL A 275 -4.90 -0.41 -13.41
C VAL A 275 -3.46 -0.90 -13.36
N LEU A 276 -2.50 -0.05 -13.67
CA LEU A 276 -1.10 -0.30 -13.38
C LEU A 276 -0.77 0.28 -12.00
N PHE A 277 -0.51 -0.59 -11.04
CA PHE A 277 0.03 -0.18 -9.73
C PHE A 277 1.55 -0.10 -9.80
N VAL A 278 2.13 1.03 -9.40
CA VAL A 278 3.57 1.21 -9.31
C VAL A 278 3.96 1.83 -7.98
N ALA A 279 4.85 1.19 -7.26
CA ALA A 279 5.44 1.73 -6.04
C ALA A 279 6.94 1.91 -6.21
N ALA A 280 7.49 3.04 -5.76
CA ALA A 280 8.91 3.28 -5.67
C ALA A 280 9.27 3.77 -4.28
N GLY A 281 10.35 3.26 -3.73
CA GLY A 281 10.75 3.48 -2.35
C GLY A 281 12.24 3.75 -2.15
N ALA A 282 12.57 4.00 -0.91
CA ALA A 282 13.83 4.58 -0.45
C ALA A 282 15.11 3.79 -0.76
N GLY A 283 15.03 2.49 -1.09
CA GLY A 283 16.14 1.57 -1.18
C GLY A 283 17.28 1.83 -2.17
N PRO A 284 17.17 2.48 -3.36
CA PRO A 284 15.99 2.63 -4.18
C PRO A 284 15.50 1.29 -4.73
N SER A 285 14.20 1.08 -4.63
CA SER A 285 13.53 -0.10 -5.16
C SER A 285 12.17 0.27 -5.73
N ALA A 286 11.72 -0.45 -6.73
CA ALA A 286 10.39 -0.28 -7.31
C ALA A 286 9.70 -1.65 -7.49
N ALA A 287 8.38 -1.63 -7.43
CA ALA A 287 7.53 -2.76 -7.77
C ALA A 287 6.36 -2.29 -8.63
N ALA A 288 5.93 -3.11 -9.58
CA ALA A 288 4.77 -2.84 -10.41
C ALA A 288 3.94 -4.11 -10.62
N ALA A 289 2.64 -3.95 -10.73
CA ALA A 289 1.71 -5.02 -11.07
C ALA A 289 0.53 -4.46 -11.87
N VAL A 290 0.12 -5.19 -12.90
CA VAL A 290 -1.13 -4.96 -13.59
C VAL A 290 -2.28 -5.54 -12.76
N TYR A 291 -3.38 -4.81 -12.66
CA TYR A 291 -4.63 -5.27 -12.09
C TYR A 291 -5.71 -5.16 -13.16
N ARG A 292 -6.26 -6.31 -13.60
CA ARG A 292 -7.36 -6.36 -14.57
C ARG A 292 -8.67 -6.05 -13.87
N LEU A 293 -9.35 -5.02 -14.36
CA LEU A 293 -10.64 -4.59 -13.84
C LEU A 293 -11.75 -5.56 -14.28
N PRO A 294 -12.83 -5.72 -13.49
CA PRO A 294 -14.02 -6.42 -13.94
C PRO A 294 -14.59 -5.73 -15.18
N VAL A 295 -14.96 -6.51 -16.19
CA VAL A 295 -15.66 -5.97 -17.35
C VAL A 295 -16.97 -5.35 -16.87
N ALA A 296 -17.17 -4.05 -17.08
CA ALA A 296 -18.40 -3.38 -16.68
C ALA A 296 -19.59 -4.11 -17.35
N ALA A 297 -20.50 -4.63 -16.54
CA ALA A 297 -21.72 -5.26 -17.03
C ALA A 297 -22.56 -4.20 -17.75
N GLY A 298 -22.33 -4.04 -19.07
CA GLY A 298 -23.01 -3.03 -19.89
C GLY A 298 -22.37 -2.74 -21.25
N ALA A 299 -21.18 -3.28 -21.55
CA ALA A 299 -20.48 -3.06 -22.83
C ALA A 299 -20.77 -4.16 -23.88
N ALA A 300 -21.88 -4.88 -23.75
CA ALA A 300 -22.36 -5.78 -24.78
C ALA A 300 -23.55 -5.09 -25.50
N ALA A 301 -23.28 -4.34 -26.55
CA ALA A 301 -24.25 -3.87 -27.51
C ALA A 301 -23.75 -4.15 -28.93
#